data_9920885d733b4eb0cfcd1bbe5d906214
#
_entry.id   9920885d733b4eb0cfcd1bbe5d906214
#
_cell.length_a   1.000
_cell.length_b   1.000
_cell.length_c   1.000
_cell.angle_alpha   90.00
_cell.angle_beta   90.00
_cell.angle_gamma   90.00
#
_symmetry.space_group_name_H-M   'P 1'
#
loop_
_entity.id
_entity.type
_entity.pdbx_description
1 polymer ?
#
loop_
_entity_poly.entity_id
_entity_poly.type
_entity_poly.pdbx_seq_one_letter_code
_entity_poly.pdbx_strand_id
1 'polypeptide(L)'
;VSIVFSRPARRPVLKTVAAVLATFALAACGTTEAPAAGDQATAAKPSGPVHLTDERGKVDLPAPATKIVSLEWGLTENLLALGVKPIGAADVKGYNTYDKAMPLAASTPDVGTRGEPSLDAIAALHPDLVVTTTDLPENVIAQLSKQTKVLTLRGSDSADPIGYLRKTVTTLSEATGTQEQGRKLLTEFDTKVSDGKKKLADAGKSGAKFVMADGYSTSGTVTVRMYTKGSFLGSIADRLGVANQWTGEGDKVYGLAPTDIEGLTKITDPATSFVYAANDAESDVFTQDLASNAVWKQLPFVKAGKLHRIPDGIWMFGGPKSAIAYVDALTGALTR
;
A
#
# COMPACT_ATOMS: atom_id res chain seq x y z
N VAL A 1 -45.97 27.41 -31.62
CA VAL A 1 -46.63 28.69 -31.43
C VAL A 1 -45.70 29.57 -30.64
N SER A 2 -45.18 30.56 -31.37
CA SER A 2 -44.31 31.68 -30.92
C SER A 2 -45.15 32.74 -30.19
N ILE A 3 -44.48 33.60 -29.47
CA ILE A 3 -44.70 35.06 -29.28
C ILE A 3 -43.89 35.44 -28.00
N VAL A 4 -42.74 36.11 -27.99
CA VAL A 4 -42.23 37.43 -28.40
C VAL A 4 -42.85 38.64 -27.64
N PHE A 5 -41.97 39.59 -27.30
CA PHE A 5 -42.06 40.99 -26.85
C PHE A 5 -41.99 41.24 -25.33
N SER A 6 -41.33 42.29 -24.78
CA SER A 6 -40.38 43.30 -25.28
C SER A 6 -39.90 44.10 -24.07
N ARG A 7 -38.68 44.69 -24.14
CA ARG A 7 -38.14 45.75 -23.26
C ARG A 7 -38.89 47.08 -23.47
N PRO A 8 -38.77 48.10 -22.54
CA PRO A 8 -37.68 49.07 -22.66
C PRO A 8 -37.19 49.67 -21.31
N ALA A 9 -36.01 50.02 -21.28
CA ALA A 9 -35.10 51.11 -21.14
C ALA A 9 -35.64 52.49 -20.68
N ARG A 10 -34.91 53.15 -19.74
CA ARG A 10 -34.36 54.53 -19.89
C ARG A 10 -33.66 55.04 -18.60
N ARG A 11 -32.49 55.61 -18.86
CA ARG A 11 -31.62 56.49 -18.02
C ARG A 11 -32.21 57.93 -18.01
N PRO A 12 -31.52 59.02 -17.52
CA PRO A 12 -30.43 59.25 -16.56
C PRO A 12 -30.73 60.46 -15.60
N VAL A 13 -29.73 60.99 -14.85
CA VAL A 13 -29.36 62.39 -14.61
C VAL A 13 -28.45 62.46 -13.37
N LEU A 14 -27.29 62.80 -13.45
CA LEU A 14 -26.24 63.78 -13.50
C LEU A 14 -26.46 65.02 -12.61
N LYS A 15 -25.48 65.41 -11.80
CA LYS A 15 -24.89 66.75 -11.47
C LYS A 15 -24.21 66.67 -10.09
N THR A 16 -22.93 66.78 -10.04
CA THR A 16 -21.88 67.83 -10.13
C THR A 16 -21.67 68.71 -8.92
N VAL A 17 -20.37 68.81 -8.54
CA VAL A 17 -19.59 69.98 -8.03
C VAL A 17 -19.67 70.19 -6.53
N ALA A 18 -18.62 70.39 -5.73
CA ALA A 18 -17.37 71.14 -5.89
C ALA A 18 -16.32 70.76 -4.83
N ALA A 19 -15.12 71.08 -5.16
CA ALA A 19 -13.90 71.03 -4.38
C ALA A 19 -13.78 72.12 -3.31
N VAL A 20 -13.01 71.88 -2.23
CA VAL A 20 -12.11 72.85 -1.59
C VAL A 20 -10.93 72.14 -0.92
N LEU A 21 -9.73 72.67 -1.21
CA LEU A 21 -8.45 72.42 -0.62
C LEU A 21 -8.32 72.95 0.82
N ALA A 22 -7.48 72.24 1.63
CA ALA A 22 -6.40 72.83 2.45
C ALA A 22 -5.73 71.77 3.34
N THR A 23 -4.59 71.45 3.07
CA THR A 23 -3.21 71.47 3.62
C THR A 23 -2.96 71.27 5.11
N PHE A 24 -1.88 70.47 5.36
CA PHE A 24 -0.96 70.33 6.50
C PHE A 24 -1.47 69.52 7.70
N ALA A 25 -0.75 68.64 8.34
CA ALA A 25 0.66 68.32 8.45
C ALA A 25 0.87 66.93 9.09
N LEU A 26 1.97 66.31 8.77
CA LEU A 26 2.83 65.37 9.48
C LEU A 26 2.38 64.80 10.85
N ALA A 27 2.29 63.46 10.99
CA ALA A 27 3.28 62.66 11.72
C ALA A 27 2.75 61.27 12.08
N ALA A 28 3.63 60.32 11.97
CA ALA A 28 3.74 59.04 12.68
C ALA A 28 2.89 57.84 12.23
N CYS A 29 3.59 56.96 11.52
CA CYS A 29 3.71 55.54 11.69
C CYS A 29 2.58 54.77 12.41
N GLY A 30 1.94 53.90 11.65
CA GLY A 30 1.05 52.89 12.18
C GLY A 30 0.38 52.14 11.03
N THR A 31 1.14 51.49 10.15
CA THR A 31 0.58 50.57 9.17
C THR A 31 0.14 49.27 9.86
N THR A 32 -1.14 49.20 10.18
CA THR A 32 -1.77 47.90 10.41
C THR A 32 -2.25 47.39 9.07
N GLU A 33 -1.34 46.79 8.32
CA GLU A 33 -1.74 45.90 7.23
C GLU A 33 -2.45 44.71 7.84
N ALA A 34 -3.67 44.46 7.38
CA ALA A 34 -4.33 43.18 7.59
C ALA A 34 -3.42 42.07 7.04
N PRO A 35 -3.22 40.96 7.75
CA PRO A 35 -2.41 39.86 7.21
C PRO A 35 -3.06 39.39 5.93
N ALA A 36 -2.39 39.56 4.82
CA ALA A 36 -2.66 38.88 3.58
C ALA A 36 -2.73 37.37 3.91
N ALA A 37 -3.74 36.70 3.38
CA ALA A 37 -3.91 35.26 3.48
C ALA A 37 -2.55 34.62 3.11
N GLY A 38 -1.93 33.99 4.11
CA GLY A 38 -0.62 33.42 3.95
C GLY A 38 -0.63 32.41 2.80
N ASP A 39 0.21 32.66 1.81
CA ASP A 39 0.70 31.60 0.94
C ASP A 39 1.08 30.44 1.83
N GLN A 40 0.39 29.30 1.67
CA GLN A 40 0.87 28.03 2.21
C GLN A 40 2.24 27.82 1.59
N ALA A 41 3.29 28.10 2.36
CA ALA A 41 4.65 27.79 1.99
C ALA A 41 4.68 26.30 1.65
N THR A 42 4.68 25.98 0.39
CA THR A 42 5.01 24.64 -0.11
C THR A 42 6.38 24.35 0.47
N ALA A 43 6.44 23.43 1.45
CA ALA A 43 7.70 23.03 2.05
C ALA A 43 8.67 22.67 0.91
N ALA A 44 9.79 23.38 0.83
CA ALA A 44 10.80 23.12 -0.19
C ALA A 44 11.18 21.64 -0.11
N LYS A 45 11.15 20.94 -1.25
CA LYS A 45 11.63 19.55 -1.28
C LYS A 45 13.03 19.50 -0.73
N PRO A 46 13.37 18.51 0.11
CA PRO A 46 14.72 18.32 0.59
C PRO A 46 15.69 18.33 -0.59
N SER A 47 16.75 19.09 -0.48
CA SER A 47 17.81 19.18 -1.49
C SER A 47 19.14 18.79 -0.84
N GLY A 48 20.00 18.07 -1.56
CA GLY A 48 21.29 17.63 -1.08
C GLY A 48 21.45 16.11 -1.08
N PRO A 49 22.64 15.61 -0.79
CA PRO A 49 22.96 14.19 -0.81
C PRO A 49 22.08 13.39 0.16
N VAL A 50 21.70 12.18 -0.26
CA VAL A 50 20.98 11.21 0.56
C VAL A 50 21.88 10.00 0.76
N HIS A 51 22.09 9.62 2.02
CA HIS A 51 22.92 8.48 2.42
C HIS A 51 22.04 7.41 3.05
N LEU A 52 21.93 6.27 2.39
CA LEU A 52 21.10 5.15 2.81
C LEU A 52 21.96 3.91 3.08
N THR A 53 21.39 2.99 3.80
CA THR A 53 21.93 1.63 3.94
C THR A 53 20.82 0.65 3.58
N ASP A 54 21.10 -0.20 2.60
CA ASP A 54 20.21 -1.26 2.16
C ASP A 54 20.73 -2.66 2.54
N GLU A 55 20.16 -3.71 2.00
CA GLU A 55 20.58 -5.09 2.29
C GLU A 55 21.94 -5.45 1.64
N ARG A 56 22.47 -4.62 0.76
CA ARG A 56 23.76 -4.79 0.05
C ARG A 56 24.85 -3.82 0.51
N GLY A 57 24.50 -2.84 1.36
CA GLY A 57 25.44 -1.88 1.90
C GLY A 57 25.00 -0.43 1.72
N LYS A 58 25.98 0.46 1.47
CA LYS A 58 25.71 1.90 1.35
C LYS A 58 25.20 2.26 -0.04
N VAL A 59 24.17 3.08 -0.07
CA VAL A 59 23.61 3.69 -1.28
C VAL A 59 23.63 5.21 -1.13
N ASP A 60 24.50 5.86 -1.90
CA ASP A 60 24.65 7.32 -1.90
C ASP A 60 24.00 7.90 -3.15
N LEU A 61 23.01 8.79 -2.94
CA LEU A 61 22.38 9.55 -4.01
C LEU A 61 22.82 11.02 -3.91
N PRO A 62 23.08 11.70 -5.03
CA PRO A 62 23.49 13.11 -5.02
C PRO A 62 22.36 14.05 -4.59
N ALA A 63 21.12 13.62 -4.74
CA ALA A 63 19.89 14.27 -4.30
C ALA A 63 18.78 13.22 -4.17
N PRO A 64 17.63 13.55 -3.55
CA PRO A 64 16.47 12.66 -3.55
C PRO A 64 16.07 12.25 -4.96
N ALA A 65 15.83 10.96 -5.15
CA ALA A 65 15.51 10.38 -6.45
C ALA A 65 14.15 10.87 -6.97
N THR A 66 14.08 11.11 -8.28
CA THR A 66 12.89 11.62 -8.97
C THR A 66 12.46 10.75 -10.14
N LYS A 67 13.39 10.01 -10.73
CA LYS A 67 13.17 9.08 -11.83
C LYS A 67 13.37 7.64 -11.33
N ILE A 68 12.32 7.06 -10.79
CA ILE A 68 12.41 5.77 -10.10
C ILE A 68 11.77 4.67 -10.94
N VAL A 69 12.48 3.57 -11.13
CA VAL A 69 11.92 2.32 -11.63
C VAL A 69 11.74 1.35 -10.45
N SER A 70 10.56 0.75 -10.36
CA SER A 70 10.21 -0.20 -9.29
C SER A 70 10.08 -1.62 -9.86
N LEU A 71 10.79 -2.59 -9.28
CA LEU A 71 10.81 -3.97 -9.75
C LEU A 71 10.05 -4.93 -8.84
N GLU A 72 9.42 -4.44 -7.76
CA GLU A 72 8.59 -5.26 -6.87
C GLU A 72 7.29 -4.52 -6.51
N TRP A 73 6.17 -5.25 -6.51
CA TRP A 73 4.84 -4.68 -6.33
C TRP A 73 4.65 -4.01 -4.97
N GLY A 74 5.13 -4.63 -3.89
CA GLY A 74 5.08 -4.01 -2.57
C GLY A 74 5.85 -2.68 -2.50
N LEU A 75 6.99 -2.56 -3.21
CA LEU A 75 7.75 -1.30 -3.30
C LEU A 75 7.03 -0.29 -4.19
N THR A 76 6.35 -0.74 -5.25
CA THR A 76 5.52 0.11 -6.12
C THR A 76 4.37 0.73 -5.30
N GLU A 77 3.64 -0.06 -4.51
CA GLU A 77 2.60 0.42 -3.60
C GLU A 77 3.15 1.48 -2.63
N ASN A 78 4.29 1.18 -2.00
CA ASN A 78 4.91 2.11 -1.05
C ASN A 78 5.28 3.46 -1.71
N LEU A 79 5.88 3.43 -2.91
CA LEU A 79 6.18 4.66 -3.65
C LEU A 79 4.93 5.47 -3.97
N LEU A 80 3.89 4.82 -4.48
CA LEU A 80 2.61 5.47 -4.78
C LEU A 80 1.97 6.07 -3.53
N ALA A 81 2.00 5.35 -2.41
CA ALA A 81 1.49 5.84 -1.12
C ALA A 81 2.28 7.03 -0.57
N LEU A 82 3.57 7.14 -0.91
CA LEU A 82 4.42 8.30 -0.64
C LEU A 82 4.19 9.47 -1.62
N GLY A 83 3.29 9.31 -2.60
CA GLY A 83 3.04 10.31 -3.65
C GLY A 83 4.07 10.31 -4.78
N VAL A 84 4.90 9.28 -4.86
CA VAL A 84 5.94 9.11 -5.88
C VAL A 84 5.42 8.19 -6.98
N LYS A 85 5.40 8.67 -8.22
CA LYS A 85 5.00 7.89 -9.38
C LYS A 85 6.23 7.29 -10.05
N PRO A 86 6.39 5.96 -10.08
CA PRO A 86 7.46 5.34 -10.83
C PRO A 86 7.40 5.70 -12.31
N ILE A 87 8.56 5.92 -12.93
CA ILE A 87 8.67 6.15 -14.39
C ILE A 87 8.66 4.85 -15.18
N GLY A 88 8.75 3.70 -14.51
CA GLY A 88 8.61 2.36 -15.01
C GLY A 88 8.40 1.39 -13.86
N ALA A 89 7.69 0.31 -14.10
CA ALA A 89 7.44 -0.73 -13.10
C ALA A 89 7.43 -2.12 -13.74
N ALA A 90 7.81 -3.12 -12.96
CA ALA A 90 7.74 -4.51 -13.40
C ALA A 90 6.29 -5.00 -13.33
N ASP A 91 5.84 -5.66 -14.42
CA ASP A 91 4.55 -6.32 -14.54
C ASP A 91 3.37 -5.43 -14.12
N VAL A 92 3.22 -4.31 -14.82
CA VAL A 92 2.18 -3.29 -14.57
C VAL A 92 0.77 -3.88 -14.58
N LYS A 93 0.51 -4.84 -15.49
CA LYS A 93 -0.78 -5.52 -15.57
C LYS A 93 -1.03 -6.39 -14.34
N GLY A 94 -0.05 -7.21 -13.95
CA GLY A 94 -0.14 -8.04 -12.76
C GLY A 94 -0.30 -7.19 -11.50
N TYR A 95 0.50 -6.14 -11.35
CA TYR A 95 0.35 -5.19 -10.25
C TYR A 95 -1.11 -4.72 -10.09
N ASN A 96 -1.71 -4.16 -11.14
CA ASN A 96 -3.09 -3.64 -11.09
C ASN A 96 -4.16 -4.75 -10.94
N THR A 97 -3.81 -6.01 -11.20
CA THR A 97 -4.69 -7.15 -10.97
C THR A 97 -4.72 -7.52 -9.49
N TYR A 98 -3.57 -7.52 -8.81
CA TYR A 98 -3.44 -8.03 -7.45
C TYR A 98 -3.35 -6.94 -6.37
N ASP A 99 -2.97 -5.72 -6.72
CA ASP A 99 -2.91 -4.56 -5.82
C ASP A 99 -3.84 -3.44 -6.31
N LYS A 100 -5.00 -3.34 -5.67
CA LYS A 100 -5.99 -2.29 -5.96
C LYS A 100 -6.00 -1.20 -4.88
N ALA A 101 -5.19 -1.37 -3.82
CA ALA A 101 -5.09 -0.39 -2.75
C ALA A 101 -4.43 0.91 -3.23
N MET A 102 -3.46 0.80 -4.15
CA MET A 102 -2.77 1.94 -4.77
C MET A 102 -2.60 1.70 -6.28
N PRO A 103 -3.62 1.94 -7.11
CA PRO A 103 -3.54 1.61 -8.52
C PRO A 103 -2.45 2.40 -9.25
N LEU A 104 -1.66 1.69 -10.04
CA LEU A 104 -0.63 2.23 -10.91
C LEU A 104 -1.28 2.66 -12.25
N ALA A 105 -0.85 3.80 -12.79
CA ALA A 105 -1.35 4.25 -14.09
C ALA A 105 -1.05 3.20 -15.18
N ALA A 106 -2.06 2.81 -15.95
CA ALA A 106 -1.91 1.82 -17.02
C ALA A 106 -0.92 2.25 -18.11
N SER A 107 -0.64 3.56 -18.21
CA SER A 107 0.37 4.14 -19.10
C SER A 107 1.79 4.08 -18.56
N THR A 108 2.00 3.59 -17.34
CA THR A 108 3.37 3.42 -16.79
C THR A 108 4.12 2.40 -17.65
N PRO A 109 5.33 2.71 -18.11
CA PRO A 109 6.16 1.78 -18.86
C PRO A 109 6.37 0.47 -18.10
N ASP A 110 6.05 -0.65 -18.75
CA ASP A 110 6.33 -1.99 -18.22
C ASP A 110 7.77 -2.36 -18.54
N VAL A 111 8.52 -2.78 -17.52
CA VAL A 111 9.94 -3.13 -17.66
C VAL A 111 10.21 -4.64 -17.51
N GLY A 112 9.22 -5.49 -17.80
CA GLY A 112 9.33 -6.94 -17.71
C GLY A 112 8.72 -7.49 -16.41
N THR A 113 8.98 -8.75 -16.11
CA THR A 113 8.45 -9.38 -14.90
C THR A 113 9.28 -9.06 -13.66
N ARG A 114 8.72 -9.31 -12.46
CA ARG A 114 9.44 -9.08 -11.19
C ARG A 114 10.71 -9.92 -11.05
N GLY A 115 10.69 -11.16 -11.55
CA GLY A 115 11.85 -12.06 -11.51
C GLY A 115 12.82 -11.88 -12.68
N GLU A 116 12.34 -11.34 -13.80
CA GLU A 116 13.09 -11.20 -15.06
C GLU A 116 12.83 -9.83 -15.69
N PRO A 117 13.32 -8.74 -15.10
CA PRO A 117 13.16 -7.40 -15.66
C PRO A 117 14.03 -7.21 -16.92
N SER A 118 13.56 -6.40 -17.86
CA SER A 118 14.31 -6.02 -19.05
C SER A 118 15.29 -4.89 -18.73
N LEU A 119 16.59 -5.22 -18.70
CA LEU A 119 17.65 -4.25 -18.43
C LEU A 119 17.67 -3.14 -19.48
N ASP A 120 17.38 -3.45 -20.75
CA ASP A 120 17.35 -2.47 -21.84
C ASP A 120 16.16 -1.51 -21.68
N ALA A 121 14.97 -2.03 -21.30
CA ALA A 121 13.81 -1.18 -21.04
C ALA A 121 14.06 -0.25 -19.85
N ILE A 122 14.72 -0.73 -18.79
CA ILE A 122 15.11 0.09 -17.63
C ILE A 122 16.12 1.17 -18.05
N ALA A 123 17.16 0.80 -18.80
CA ALA A 123 18.19 1.73 -19.25
C ALA A 123 17.61 2.84 -20.14
N ALA A 124 16.66 2.52 -21.03
CA ALA A 124 15.99 3.47 -21.90
C ALA A 124 15.19 4.55 -21.12
N LEU A 125 14.76 4.28 -19.91
CA LEU A 125 14.07 5.24 -19.05
C LEU A 125 15.02 6.21 -18.33
N HIS A 126 16.33 5.96 -18.35
CA HIS A 126 17.35 6.76 -17.67
C HIS A 126 16.98 7.05 -16.19
N PRO A 127 16.73 6.03 -15.36
CA PRO A 127 16.40 6.22 -13.96
C PRO A 127 17.58 6.75 -13.15
N ASP A 128 17.28 7.55 -12.14
CA ASP A 128 18.27 7.94 -11.11
C ASP A 128 18.29 6.94 -9.94
N LEU A 129 17.26 6.10 -9.82
CA LEU A 129 17.17 5.02 -8.85
C LEU A 129 16.32 3.87 -9.39
N VAL A 130 16.79 2.64 -9.17
CA VAL A 130 15.97 1.41 -9.27
C VAL A 130 15.75 0.88 -7.87
N VAL A 131 14.51 0.55 -7.53
CA VAL A 131 14.17 -0.12 -6.26
C VAL A 131 13.76 -1.57 -6.52
N THR A 132 14.31 -2.50 -5.74
CA THR A 132 14.06 -3.94 -5.88
C THR A 132 14.17 -4.64 -4.54
N THR A 133 13.85 -5.94 -4.50
CA THR A 133 14.07 -6.77 -3.33
C THR A 133 15.18 -7.80 -3.55
N THR A 134 15.61 -8.42 -2.46
CA THR A 134 16.57 -9.53 -2.47
C THR A 134 16.04 -10.79 -3.15
N ASP A 135 14.76 -10.82 -3.55
CA ASP A 135 14.18 -11.92 -4.33
C ASP A 135 14.64 -11.89 -5.80
N LEU A 136 15.06 -10.71 -6.29
CA LEU A 136 15.68 -10.60 -7.60
C LEU A 136 17.08 -11.24 -7.57
N PRO A 137 17.44 -12.07 -8.55
CA PRO A 137 18.75 -12.73 -8.59
C PRO A 137 19.92 -11.74 -8.48
N GLU A 138 20.90 -12.07 -7.65
CA GLU A 138 22.07 -11.21 -7.36
C GLU A 138 22.83 -10.75 -8.61
N ASN A 139 22.97 -11.63 -9.61
CA ASN A 139 23.61 -11.29 -10.87
C ASN A 139 22.83 -10.21 -11.67
N VAL A 140 21.50 -10.17 -11.56
CA VAL A 140 20.66 -9.15 -12.19
C VAL A 140 20.83 -7.82 -11.47
N ILE A 141 20.78 -7.85 -10.12
CA ILE A 141 21.01 -6.65 -9.29
C ILE A 141 22.42 -6.09 -9.59
N ALA A 142 23.43 -6.93 -9.69
CA ALA A 142 24.79 -6.53 -10.01
C ALA A 142 24.91 -5.90 -11.42
N GLN A 143 24.15 -6.36 -12.39
CA GLN A 143 24.10 -5.77 -13.73
C GLN A 143 23.41 -4.39 -13.70
N LEU A 144 22.29 -4.24 -13.02
CA LEU A 144 21.60 -2.97 -12.83
C LEU A 144 22.50 -1.95 -12.15
N SER A 145 23.26 -2.37 -11.13
CA SER A 145 24.17 -1.50 -10.35
C SER A 145 25.33 -0.92 -11.17
N LYS A 146 25.63 -1.48 -12.35
CA LYS A 146 26.60 -0.92 -13.30
C LYS A 146 26.03 0.25 -14.10
N GLN A 147 24.71 0.35 -14.19
CA GLN A 147 24.04 1.33 -15.04
C GLN A 147 23.41 2.47 -14.24
N THR A 148 22.94 2.19 -13.02
CA THR A 148 22.24 3.16 -12.19
C THR A 148 22.38 2.82 -10.71
N LYS A 149 21.92 3.72 -9.83
CA LYS A 149 21.81 3.40 -8.39
C LYS A 149 20.69 2.40 -8.17
N VAL A 150 20.95 1.40 -7.33
CA VAL A 150 19.97 0.38 -6.95
C VAL A 150 19.81 0.39 -5.45
N LEU A 151 18.58 0.45 -4.98
CA LEU A 151 18.20 0.27 -3.58
C LEU A 151 17.54 -1.10 -3.44
N THR A 152 18.19 -2.00 -2.70
CA THR A 152 17.76 -3.39 -2.52
C THR A 152 17.24 -3.58 -1.10
N LEU A 153 15.97 -3.93 -0.96
CA LEU A 153 15.33 -4.23 0.32
C LEU A 153 14.94 -5.70 0.38
N ARG A 154 14.56 -6.22 1.54
CA ARG A 154 13.91 -7.55 1.60
C ARG A 154 12.43 -7.43 1.26
N GLY A 155 11.84 -8.50 0.74
CA GLY A 155 10.39 -8.56 0.53
C GLY A 155 9.61 -8.56 1.85
N SER A 156 10.18 -9.18 2.90
CA SER A 156 9.65 -9.17 4.29
C SER A 156 10.75 -9.56 5.28
N ASP A 157 10.40 -9.58 6.56
CA ASP A 157 11.22 -10.17 7.64
C ASP A 157 10.29 -10.86 8.64
N SER A 158 10.29 -12.20 8.64
CA SER A 158 9.35 -12.96 9.50
C SER A 158 9.63 -12.81 10.99
N ALA A 159 10.77 -12.28 11.39
CA ALA A 159 11.07 -11.97 12.79
C ALA A 159 10.35 -10.69 13.27
N ASP A 160 10.21 -9.68 12.40
CA ASP A 160 9.48 -8.44 12.67
C ASP A 160 8.91 -7.83 11.38
N PRO A 161 7.83 -8.37 10.82
CA PRO A 161 7.27 -7.89 9.55
C PRO A 161 6.84 -6.42 9.61
N ILE A 162 6.30 -5.97 10.74
CA ILE A 162 5.85 -4.57 10.89
C ILE A 162 7.02 -3.61 11.09
N GLY A 163 8.05 -4.00 11.83
CA GLY A 163 9.28 -3.22 11.91
C GLY A 163 9.94 -3.09 10.54
N TYR A 164 9.91 -4.16 9.73
CA TYR A 164 10.45 -4.13 8.38
C TYR A 164 9.60 -3.27 7.42
N LEU A 165 8.26 -3.32 7.50
CA LEU A 165 7.38 -2.38 6.80
C LEU A 165 7.75 -0.92 7.10
N ARG A 166 7.96 -0.59 8.39
CA ARG A 166 8.37 0.76 8.80
C ARG A 166 9.73 1.15 8.24
N LYS A 167 10.70 0.23 8.29
CA LYS A 167 12.02 0.42 7.65
C LYS A 167 11.87 0.72 6.17
N THR A 168 11.07 -0.06 5.44
CA THR A 168 10.83 0.12 4.00
C THR A 168 10.24 1.50 3.69
N VAL A 169 9.17 1.90 4.38
CA VAL A 169 8.54 3.23 4.21
C VAL A 169 9.54 4.35 4.51
N THR A 170 10.28 4.23 5.61
CA THR A 170 11.28 5.24 6.01
C THR A 170 12.38 5.36 4.96
N THR A 171 12.98 4.24 4.56
CA THR A 171 14.08 4.22 3.57
C THR A 171 13.62 4.78 2.21
N LEU A 172 12.44 4.37 1.72
CA LEU A 172 11.90 4.91 0.46
C LEU A 172 11.57 6.40 0.58
N SER A 173 11.04 6.85 1.72
CA SER A 173 10.74 8.26 1.92
C SER A 173 12.00 9.12 1.99
N GLU A 174 13.08 8.62 2.58
CA GLU A 174 14.40 9.28 2.58
C GLU A 174 14.98 9.31 1.17
N ALA A 175 14.94 8.19 0.45
CA ALA A 175 15.41 8.10 -0.93
C ALA A 175 14.72 9.10 -1.88
N THR A 176 13.47 9.46 -1.60
CA THR A 176 12.61 10.27 -2.48
C THR A 176 12.32 11.68 -1.95
N GLY A 177 12.83 12.01 -0.76
CA GLY A 177 12.57 13.31 -0.13
C GLY A 177 11.13 13.50 0.34
N THR A 178 10.44 12.40 0.70
CA THR A 178 9.02 12.38 1.10
C THR A 178 8.81 11.95 2.56
N GLN A 179 9.75 12.31 3.45
CA GLN A 179 9.74 11.85 4.85
C GLN A 179 8.49 12.27 5.62
N GLU A 180 7.91 13.42 5.31
CA GLU A 180 6.67 13.86 5.93
C GLU A 180 5.49 12.93 5.56
N GLN A 181 5.39 12.59 4.29
CA GLN A 181 4.40 11.64 3.78
C GLN A 181 4.60 10.25 4.41
N GLY A 182 5.86 9.81 4.53
CA GLY A 182 6.19 8.55 5.20
C GLY A 182 5.69 8.51 6.65
N ARG A 183 5.94 9.58 7.42
CA ARG A 183 5.44 9.68 8.80
C ARG A 183 3.91 9.67 8.87
N LYS A 184 3.23 10.44 8.00
CA LYS A 184 1.76 10.46 7.93
C LYS A 184 1.19 9.08 7.61
N LEU A 185 1.78 8.38 6.64
CA LEU A 185 1.36 7.05 6.21
C LEU A 185 1.50 6.02 7.35
N LEU A 186 2.60 6.04 8.08
CA LEU A 186 2.80 5.16 9.24
C LEU A 186 1.84 5.48 10.40
N THR A 187 1.55 6.76 10.63
CA THR A 187 0.55 7.18 11.64
C THR A 187 -0.85 6.72 11.24
N GLU A 188 -1.22 6.83 9.96
CA GLU A 188 -2.50 6.35 9.44
C GLU A 188 -2.65 4.83 9.67
N PHE A 189 -1.60 4.06 9.38
CA PHE A 189 -1.58 2.63 9.65
C PHE A 189 -1.76 2.31 11.14
N ASP A 190 -1.02 2.98 12.03
CA ASP A 190 -1.13 2.75 13.48
C ASP A 190 -2.52 3.08 14.02
N THR A 191 -3.08 4.19 13.56
CA THR A 191 -4.45 4.60 13.92
C THR A 191 -5.44 3.53 13.47
N LYS A 192 -5.31 3.06 12.23
CA LYS A 192 -6.19 2.03 11.67
C LYS A 192 -6.14 0.71 12.46
N VAL A 193 -4.94 0.28 12.86
CA VAL A 193 -4.78 -0.91 13.71
C VAL A 193 -5.46 -0.71 15.07
N SER A 194 -5.27 0.46 15.68
CA SER A 194 -5.91 0.81 16.96
C SER A 194 -7.43 0.79 16.86
N ASP A 195 -7.99 1.41 15.81
CA ASP A 195 -9.43 1.45 15.56
C ASP A 195 -10.00 0.05 15.28
N GLY A 196 -9.27 -0.75 14.51
CA GLY A 196 -9.65 -2.15 14.24
C GLY A 196 -9.68 -3.00 15.51
N LYS A 197 -8.68 -2.85 16.38
CA LYS A 197 -8.63 -3.51 17.68
C LYS A 197 -9.81 -3.10 18.57
N LYS A 198 -10.11 -1.80 18.61
CA LYS A 198 -11.27 -1.29 19.35
C LYS A 198 -12.58 -1.84 18.79
N LYS A 199 -12.76 -1.86 17.46
CA LYS A 199 -13.94 -2.42 16.81
C LYS A 199 -14.18 -3.88 17.17
N LEU A 200 -13.10 -4.69 17.21
CA LEU A 200 -13.19 -6.10 17.65
C LEU A 200 -13.58 -6.20 19.13
N ALA A 201 -13.03 -5.36 20.00
CA ALA A 201 -13.36 -5.34 21.41
C ALA A 201 -14.83 -4.96 21.65
N ASP A 202 -15.30 -3.89 21.02
CA ASP A 202 -16.69 -3.40 21.10
C ASP A 202 -17.71 -4.48 20.61
N ALA A 203 -17.30 -5.32 19.65
CA ALA A 203 -18.08 -6.44 19.14
C ALA A 203 -17.94 -7.73 19.99
N GLY A 204 -17.20 -7.73 21.10
CA GLY A 204 -16.94 -8.93 21.92
C GLY A 204 -16.07 -9.97 21.20
N LYS A 205 -15.24 -9.56 20.25
CA LYS A 205 -14.39 -10.41 19.41
C LYS A 205 -12.89 -10.32 19.73
N SER A 206 -12.54 -9.75 20.88
CA SER A 206 -11.15 -9.84 21.39
C SER A 206 -10.73 -11.30 21.50
N GLY A 207 -9.52 -11.62 20.96
CA GLY A 207 -9.04 -13.00 20.94
C GLY A 207 -9.79 -13.93 19.99
N ALA A 208 -10.60 -13.41 19.05
CA ALA A 208 -11.31 -14.24 18.07
C ALA A 208 -10.33 -15.14 17.32
N LYS A 209 -10.71 -16.42 17.18
CA LYS A 209 -9.90 -17.45 16.52
C LYS A 209 -10.03 -17.36 15.01
N PHE A 210 -8.91 -17.33 14.33
CA PHE A 210 -8.88 -17.29 12.87
C PHE A 210 -7.65 -18.02 12.31
N VAL A 211 -7.67 -18.28 11.03
CA VAL A 211 -6.51 -18.54 10.19
C VAL A 211 -6.62 -17.65 8.96
N MET A 212 -5.46 -17.30 8.37
CA MET A 212 -5.40 -16.60 7.09
C MET A 212 -4.69 -17.49 6.08
N ALA A 213 -5.26 -17.60 4.88
CA ALA A 213 -4.72 -18.40 3.80
C ALA A 213 -4.92 -17.74 2.43
N ASP A 214 -4.15 -18.18 1.47
CA ASP A 214 -4.48 -18.15 0.06
C ASP A 214 -4.24 -19.54 -0.54
N GLY A 215 -4.64 -19.74 -1.78
CA GLY A 215 -4.46 -21.04 -2.43
C GLY A 215 -4.38 -20.89 -3.95
N TYR A 216 -3.72 -21.86 -4.57
CA TYR A 216 -3.64 -21.97 -6.01
C TYR A 216 -3.68 -23.44 -6.42
N SER A 217 -4.14 -23.69 -7.64
CA SER A 217 -4.17 -25.01 -8.24
C SER A 217 -3.15 -25.12 -9.37
N THR A 218 -2.32 -26.17 -9.31
CA THR A 218 -1.38 -26.48 -10.38
C THR A 218 -1.61 -27.92 -10.83
N SER A 219 -1.99 -28.10 -12.09
CA SER A 219 -2.26 -29.44 -12.66
C SER A 219 -3.25 -30.27 -11.82
N GLY A 220 -4.29 -29.62 -11.28
CA GLY A 220 -5.31 -30.26 -10.45
C GLY A 220 -4.91 -30.54 -9.00
N THR A 221 -3.71 -30.15 -8.58
CA THR A 221 -3.29 -30.22 -7.19
C THR A 221 -3.41 -28.87 -6.53
N VAL A 222 -4.17 -28.79 -5.44
CA VAL A 222 -4.36 -27.60 -4.65
C VAL A 222 -3.25 -27.47 -3.62
N THR A 223 -2.59 -26.32 -3.64
CA THR A 223 -1.66 -25.87 -2.59
C THR A 223 -2.28 -24.72 -1.83
N VAL A 224 -2.25 -24.81 -0.52
CA VAL A 224 -2.70 -23.74 0.38
C VAL A 224 -1.47 -23.14 1.05
N ARG A 225 -1.39 -21.80 1.06
CA ARG A 225 -0.36 -21.09 1.85
C ARG A 225 -1.03 -20.49 3.08
N MET A 226 -0.57 -20.92 4.24
CA MET A 226 -1.02 -20.38 5.52
C MET A 226 -0.14 -19.22 5.94
N TYR A 227 -0.76 -18.14 6.37
CA TYR A 227 -0.08 -16.95 6.89
C TYR A 227 0.14 -17.11 8.38
N THR A 228 1.36 -17.42 8.79
CA THR A 228 1.73 -17.58 10.20
C THR A 228 1.80 -16.23 10.91
N LYS A 229 2.01 -16.21 12.22
CA LYS A 229 2.25 -14.98 12.99
C LYS A 229 3.44 -14.15 12.46
N GLY A 230 4.46 -14.81 11.88
CA GLY A 230 5.61 -14.19 11.25
C GLY A 230 5.36 -13.68 9.83
N SER A 231 4.16 -13.85 9.28
CA SER A 231 3.80 -13.23 8.00
C SER A 231 3.32 -11.79 8.19
N PHE A 232 3.35 -11.00 7.12
CA PHE A 232 2.86 -9.61 7.14
C PHE A 232 1.42 -9.52 7.65
N LEU A 233 0.50 -10.28 7.04
CA LEU A 233 -0.91 -10.28 7.45
C LEU A 233 -1.12 -10.91 8.85
N GLY A 234 -0.39 -11.96 9.18
CA GLY A 234 -0.44 -12.57 10.51
C GLY A 234 0.04 -11.64 11.61
N SER A 235 1.06 -10.85 11.35
CA SER A 235 1.60 -9.84 12.26
C SER A 235 0.63 -8.67 12.49
N ILE A 236 -0.10 -8.24 11.44
CA ILE A 236 -1.18 -7.26 11.58
C ILE A 236 -2.30 -7.82 12.47
N ALA A 237 -2.71 -9.07 12.23
CA ALA A 237 -3.74 -9.74 13.01
C ALA A 237 -3.34 -9.89 14.50
N ASP A 238 -2.08 -10.19 14.79
CA ASP A 238 -1.56 -10.21 16.16
C ASP A 238 -1.71 -8.84 16.86
N ARG A 239 -1.42 -7.74 16.16
CA ARG A 239 -1.62 -6.39 16.69
C ARG A 239 -3.09 -6.05 16.93
N LEU A 240 -4.01 -6.61 16.16
CA LEU A 240 -5.45 -6.51 16.36
C LEU A 240 -5.93 -7.31 17.58
N GLY A 241 -5.08 -8.18 18.13
CA GLY A 241 -5.39 -9.00 19.30
C GLY A 241 -6.27 -10.20 19.00
N VAL A 242 -6.21 -10.74 17.77
CA VAL A 242 -6.90 -11.98 17.37
C VAL A 242 -5.92 -13.17 17.37
N ALA A 243 -6.45 -14.37 17.55
CA ALA A 243 -5.65 -15.57 17.79
C ALA A 243 -5.54 -16.41 16.50
N ASN A 244 -4.36 -16.38 15.88
CA ASN A 244 -4.06 -17.26 14.75
C ASN A 244 -3.96 -18.71 15.23
N GLN A 245 -4.79 -19.58 14.68
CA GLN A 245 -4.88 -21.00 15.04
C GLN A 245 -3.94 -21.91 14.23
N TRP A 246 -3.22 -21.37 13.25
CA TRP A 246 -2.23 -22.13 12.53
C TRP A 246 -0.94 -22.27 13.34
N THR A 247 -0.53 -23.52 13.60
CA THR A 247 0.64 -23.86 14.43
C THR A 247 1.85 -24.31 13.63
N GLY A 248 1.73 -24.45 12.29
CA GLY A 248 2.86 -24.78 11.42
C GLY A 248 3.86 -23.63 11.35
N GLU A 249 5.13 -23.98 11.21
CA GLU A 249 6.20 -22.99 11.03
C GLU A 249 6.13 -22.38 9.62
N GLY A 250 6.37 -21.07 9.52
CA GLY A 250 6.54 -20.36 8.27
C GLY A 250 8.01 -20.24 7.85
N ASP A 251 8.23 -19.92 6.58
CA ASP A 251 9.57 -19.57 6.12
C ASP A 251 10.12 -18.32 6.81
N LYS A 252 11.45 -18.14 6.78
CA LYS A 252 12.14 -17.09 7.52
C LYS A 252 12.04 -15.69 6.89
N VAL A 253 11.53 -15.59 5.66
CA VAL A 253 11.40 -14.29 4.96
C VAL A 253 9.97 -13.81 5.04
N TYR A 254 9.03 -14.60 4.54
CA TYR A 254 7.62 -14.21 4.41
C TYR A 254 6.72 -14.75 5.52
N GLY A 255 7.19 -15.71 6.32
CA GLY A 255 6.38 -16.36 7.34
C GLY A 255 5.22 -17.18 6.77
N LEU A 256 5.39 -17.73 5.56
CA LEU A 256 4.39 -18.54 4.88
C LEU A 256 4.63 -20.02 5.13
N ALA A 257 3.57 -20.77 5.37
CA ALA A 257 3.61 -22.21 5.58
C ALA A 257 2.75 -22.89 4.50
N PRO A 258 3.37 -23.45 3.44
CA PRO A 258 2.63 -24.23 2.45
C PRO A 258 2.08 -25.51 3.08
N THR A 259 0.85 -25.86 2.68
CA THR A 259 0.19 -27.09 3.11
C THR A 259 -0.77 -27.57 2.01
N ASP A 260 -1.33 -28.75 2.22
CA ASP A 260 -2.42 -29.33 1.44
C ASP A 260 -3.73 -29.34 2.26
N ILE A 261 -4.76 -29.97 1.72
CA ILE A 261 -6.06 -30.08 2.36
C ILE A 261 -5.97 -30.94 3.64
N GLU A 262 -5.16 -31.97 3.63
CA GLU A 262 -4.93 -32.86 4.76
C GLU A 262 -4.29 -32.10 5.93
N GLY A 263 -3.38 -31.20 5.66
CA GLY A 263 -2.77 -30.34 6.67
C GLY A 263 -3.78 -29.40 7.33
N LEU A 264 -4.85 -29.01 6.65
CA LEU A 264 -5.92 -28.18 7.23
C LEU A 264 -6.75 -28.93 8.27
N THR A 265 -6.71 -30.26 8.31
CA THR A 265 -7.40 -31.07 9.35
C THR A 265 -6.88 -30.80 10.76
N LYS A 266 -5.70 -30.18 10.89
CA LYS A 266 -5.15 -29.73 12.17
C LYS A 266 -5.96 -28.59 12.80
N ILE A 267 -6.79 -27.88 12.01
CA ILE A 267 -7.67 -26.82 12.47
C ILE A 267 -8.97 -27.47 12.97
N THR A 268 -8.99 -27.90 14.23
CA THR A 268 -10.08 -28.72 14.81
C THR A 268 -11.17 -27.90 15.49
N ASP A 269 -10.90 -26.65 15.83
CA ASP A 269 -11.87 -25.80 16.54
C ASP A 269 -12.89 -25.18 15.57
N PRO A 270 -14.20 -25.54 15.69
CA PRO A 270 -15.25 -24.99 14.83
C PRO A 270 -15.50 -23.48 15.05
N ALA A 271 -14.97 -22.90 16.13
CA ALA A 271 -15.02 -21.46 16.35
C ALA A 271 -14.03 -20.68 15.47
N THR A 272 -13.07 -21.36 14.83
CA THR A 272 -12.05 -20.71 13.99
C THR A 272 -12.68 -20.20 12.69
N SER A 273 -12.49 -18.93 12.39
CA SER A 273 -12.81 -18.32 11.10
C SER A 273 -11.67 -18.60 10.10
N PHE A 274 -12.00 -19.23 8.98
CA PHE A 274 -11.08 -19.40 7.86
C PHE A 274 -11.19 -18.17 6.96
N VAL A 275 -10.24 -17.24 7.11
CA VAL A 275 -10.17 -16.02 6.29
C VAL A 275 -9.22 -16.29 5.14
N TYR A 276 -9.59 -15.92 3.93
CA TYR A 276 -8.74 -16.21 2.78
C TYR A 276 -8.79 -15.12 1.71
N ALA A 277 -7.68 -15.02 0.98
CA ALA A 277 -7.57 -14.20 -0.21
C ALA A 277 -7.79 -15.05 -1.47
N ALA A 278 -8.50 -14.49 -2.44
CA ALA A 278 -8.60 -15.01 -3.81
C ALA A 278 -8.69 -13.82 -4.76
N ASN A 279 -8.20 -13.99 -5.98
CA ASN A 279 -8.26 -12.94 -7.01
C ASN A 279 -9.47 -13.18 -7.93
N ASP A 280 -10.20 -12.12 -8.29
CA ASP A 280 -11.37 -12.21 -9.17
C ASP A 280 -11.02 -12.61 -10.61
N ALA A 281 -9.75 -12.49 -11.00
CA ALA A 281 -9.27 -12.92 -12.33
C ALA A 281 -8.92 -14.41 -12.40
N GLU A 282 -8.98 -15.13 -11.26
CA GLU A 282 -8.61 -16.54 -11.16
C GLU A 282 -9.76 -17.36 -10.54
N SER A 283 -9.64 -18.71 -10.61
CA SER A 283 -10.55 -19.60 -9.91
C SER A 283 -10.40 -19.44 -8.39
N ASP A 284 -11.52 -19.31 -7.68
CA ASP A 284 -11.51 -19.35 -6.22
C ASP A 284 -11.34 -20.80 -5.77
N VAL A 285 -10.12 -21.15 -5.40
CA VAL A 285 -9.73 -22.51 -4.99
C VAL A 285 -10.64 -23.06 -3.89
N PHE A 286 -11.00 -22.24 -2.90
CA PHE A 286 -11.72 -22.69 -1.72
C PHE A 286 -13.22 -22.91 -1.97
N THR A 287 -13.82 -22.18 -2.90
CA THR A 287 -15.25 -22.27 -3.19
C THR A 287 -15.56 -22.96 -4.52
N GLN A 288 -14.56 -23.12 -5.40
CA GLN A 288 -14.73 -23.78 -6.70
C GLN A 288 -13.94 -25.10 -6.76
N ASP A 289 -12.61 -25.05 -6.70
CA ASP A 289 -11.78 -26.25 -6.90
C ASP A 289 -11.99 -27.29 -5.78
N LEU A 290 -12.11 -26.83 -4.53
CA LEU A 290 -12.35 -27.68 -3.36
C LEU A 290 -13.83 -27.99 -3.10
N ALA A 291 -14.75 -27.40 -3.85
CA ALA A 291 -16.20 -27.56 -3.60
C ALA A 291 -16.68 -29.01 -3.59
N SER A 292 -16.08 -29.89 -4.39
CA SER A 292 -16.40 -31.33 -4.45
C SER A 292 -15.57 -32.19 -3.51
N ASN A 293 -14.46 -31.69 -2.94
CA ASN A 293 -13.52 -32.46 -2.12
C ASN A 293 -14.15 -32.92 -0.80
N ALA A 294 -14.09 -34.23 -0.51
CA ALA A 294 -14.73 -34.83 0.66
C ALA A 294 -14.06 -34.41 1.98
N VAL A 295 -12.72 -34.28 2.01
CA VAL A 295 -11.99 -33.83 3.21
C VAL A 295 -12.33 -32.38 3.52
N TRP A 296 -12.29 -31.50 2.51
CA TRP A 296 -12.64 -30.10 2.64
C TRP A 296 -14.01 -29.88 3.28
N LYS A 297 -15.02 -30.60 2.78
CA LYS A 297 -16.41 -30.52 3.31
C LYS A 297 -16.53 -30.95 4.77
N GLN A 298 -15.59 -31.77 5.28
CA GLN A 298 -15.61 -32.27 6.66
C GLN A 298 -14.88 -31.35 7.63
N LEU A 299 -14.13 -30.37 7.15
CA LEU A 299 -13.40 -29.43 8.03
C LEU A 299 -14.37 -28.66 8.94
N PRO A 300 -14.04 -28.50 10.24
CA PRO A 300 -14.95 -27.90 11.21
C PRO A 300 -15.44 -26.50 10.83
N PHE A 301 -14.54 -25.65 10.34
CA PHE A 301 -14.86 -24.28 9.93
C PHE A 301 -15.71 -24.23 8.63
N VAL A 302 -15.55 -25.22 7.73
CA VAL A 302 -16.40 -25.33 6.53
C VAL A 302 -17.83 -25.72 6.93
N LYS A 303 -17.97 -26.75 7.78
CA LYS A 303 -19.29 -27.17 8.32
C LYS A 303 -19.97 -26.05 9.11
N ALA A 304 -19.21 -25.24 9.82
CA ALA A 304 -19.72 -24.12 10.61
C ALA A 304 -20.04 -22.87 9.76
N GLY A 305 -19.80 -22.91 8.43
CA GLY A 305 -20.02 -21.77 7.54
C GLY A 305 -19.09 -20.57 7.82
N LYS A 306 -17.92 -20.83 8.40
CA LYS A 306 -16.94 -19.79 8.78
C LYS A 306 -15.85 -19.58 7.75
N LEU A 307 -16.23 -19.58 6.48
CA LEU A 307 -15.38 -19.21 5.37
C LEU A 307 -15.60 -17.74 5.04
N HIS A 308 -14.54 -16.94 5.06
CA HIS A 308 -14.60 -15.51 4.83
C HIS A 308 -13.54 -15.10 3.80
N ARG A 309 -13.98 -14.85 2.58
CA ARG A 309 -13.13 -14.24 1.56
C ARG A 309 -12.94 -12.76 1.89
N ILE A 310 -11.67 -12.28 1.89
CA ILE A 310 -11.39 -10.86 1.95
C ILE A 310 -11.61 -10.20 0.57
N PRO A 311 -11.87 -8.88 0.51
CA PRO A 311 -11.98 -8.17 -0.75
C PRO A 311 -10.74 -8.38 -1.64
N ASP A 312 -10.99 -8.47 -2.94
CA ASP A 312 -9.94 -8.55 -3.95
C ASP A 312 -9.09 -7.28 -4.00
N GLY A 313 -7.82 -7.43 -4.37
CA GLY A 313 -6.89 -6.31 -4.56
C GLY A 313 -6.21 -5.83 -3.28
N ILE A 314 -6.22 -6.62 -2.21
CA ILE A 314 -5.35 -6.42 -1.05
C ILE A 314 -4.07 -7.22 -1.30
N TRP A 315 -2.96 -6.52 -1.59
CA TRP A 315 -1.70 -7.20 -1.82
C TRP A 315 -1.11 -7.74 -0.52
N MET A 316 -0.96 -9.05 -0.43
CA MET A 316 -0.59 -9.75 0.80
C MET A 316 0.88 -9.55 1.20
N PHE A 317 1.66 -8.90 0.35
CA PHE A 317 3.06 -8.50 0.54
C PHE A 317 3.22 -7.00 0.28
N GLY A 318 2.16 -6.23 0.51
CA GLY A 318 2.07 -4.81 0.18
C GLY A 318 2.65 -3.89 1.24
N GLY A 319 2.35 -2.63 1.04
CA GLY A 319 2.69 -1.55 1.95
C GLY A 319 1.57 -1.22 2.95
N PRO A 320 1.65 -0.03 3.57
CA PRO A 320 0.66 0.40 4.57
C PRO A 320 -0.77 0.52 4.04
N LYS A 321 -0.99 0.75 2.75
CA LYS A 321 -2.36 0.86 2.19
C LYS A 321 -3.04 -0.50 2.10
N SER A 322 -2.33 -1.52 1.62
CA SER A 322 -2.81 -2.91 1.69
C SER A 322 -2.99 -3.37 3.15
N ALA A 323 -2.08 -2.98 4.06
CA ALA A 323 -2.24 -3.26 5.49
C ALA A 323 -3.52 -2.65 6.08
N ILE A 324 -3.81 -1.39 5.76
CA ILE A 324 -5.02 -0.67 6.19
C ILE A 324 -6.29 -1.37 5.65
N ALA A 325 -6.27 -1.72 4.35
CA ALA A 325 -7.38 -2.46 3.73
C ALA A 325 -7.59 -3.83 4.38
N TYR A 326 -6.49 -4.54 4.71
CA TYR A 326 -6.58 -5.83 5.42
C TYR A 326 -7.15 -5.70 6.83
N VAL A 327 -6.81 -4.65 7.59
CA VAL A 327 -7.41 -4.39 8.91
C VAL A 327 -8.94 -4.30 8.79
N ASP A 328 -9.46 -3.56 7.80
CA ASP A 328 -10.91 -3.45 7.56
C ASP A 328 -11.53 -4.79 7.15
N ALA A 329 -10.85 -5.52 6.26
CA ALA A 329 -11.32 -6.80 5.78
C ALA A 329 -11.40 -7.84 6.90
N LEU A 330 -10.32 -7.99 7.69
CA LEU A 330 -10.26 -8.95 8.79
C LEU A 330 -11.26 -8.61 9.91
N THR A 331 -11.31 -7.35 10.33
CA THR A 331 -12.28 -6.93 11.37
C THR A 331 -13.72 -7.10 10.89
N GLY A 332 -14.00 -6.81 9.60
CA GLY A 332 -15.30 -7.05 8.99
C GLY A 332 -15.67 -8.53 8.93
N ALA A 333 -14.72 -9.42 8.59
CA ALA A 333 -14.92 -10.86 8.55
C ALA A 333 -15.22 -11.45 9.94
N LEU A 334 -14.54 -10.98 10.97
CA LEU A 334 -14.68 -11.53 12.33
C LEU A 334 -15.86 -10.96 13.14
N THR A 335 -16.48 -9.86 12.68
CA THR A 335 -17.62 -9.21 13.36
C THR A 335 -18.97 -9.52 12.72
N ARG A 336 -19.00 -10.34 11.67
CA ARG A 336 -20.22 -10.87 11.04
C ARG A 336 -20.86 -11.99 11.86
#